data_d1f8fadbb8d4f0211a12431b4984ece7
#
_entry.id   d1f8fadbb8d4f0211a12431b4984ece7
#
_cell.length_a   1.000
_cell.length_b   1.000
_cell.length_c   1.000
_cell.angle_alpha   90.00
_cell.angle_beta   90.00
_cell.angle_gamma   90.00
#
_symmetry.space_group_name_H-M   'P 1'
#
loop_
_entity.id
_entity.type
_entity.pdbx_description
1 polymer ?
#
loop_
_entity_poly.entity_id
_entity_poly.type
_entity_poly.pdbx_seq_one_letter_code
_entity_poly.pdbx_strand_id
1 'polypeptide(L)'
;MTFCNQHRRVFMVLLFSFSVLWVHAQQAANQQVEGSCLSKAIVSIPSRPTVSNGADTTQCGVLEAEFGFERQWPGAGAHRDDLSGGLRLGLTPHLDFHWTSSDFWNIVDENGPRTGFGDTWLGLKYHFLMQTKRRPSLGVFYQAKVPTADENSEIGSGEFDHAISFLVSKDISRFHFDFNVTPLLAGRHGAPGIDHNAGLALSFSIPLTRRLGLVGESYGSTFLNSQTQAFASTMAGFTYQVHPRLVLDTGIDVGVTAWAPRKRIYVGVTYAMANLYSVMRSNR
;
A
#
# COMPACT_ATOMS: atom_id res chain seq x y z
N MET A 1 -41.04 4.79 34.03
CA MET A 1 -40.00 5.20 33.04
C MET A 1 -38.62 4.60 33.30
N THR A 2 -38.50 3.41 33.93
CA THR A 2 -37.21 2.84 34.38
C THR A 2 -36.81 1.56 33.64
N PHE A 3 -37.65 1.01 32.79
CA PHE A 3 -37.34 -0.27 32.06
C PHE A 3 -36.61 -0.10 30.74
N CYS A 4 -36.59 1.09 30.12
CA CYS A 4 -35.99 1.31 28.81
C CYS A 4 -34.46 1.54 28.85
N ASN A 5 -33.88 1.84 30.01
CA ASN A 5 -32.47 2.19 30.15
C ASN A 5 -31.55 0.97 30.39
N GLN A 6 -32.10 -0.16 30.84
CA GLN A 6 -31.32 -1.34 31.17
C GLN A 6 -30.95 -2.15 29.90
N HIS A 7 -31.85 -2.22 28.93
CA HIS A 7 -31.57 -2.90 27.65
C HIS A 7 -30.56 -2.15 26.77
N ARG A 8 -30.53 -0.83 26.83
CA ARG A 8 -29.54 -0.01 26.09
C ARG A 8 -28.11 -0.20 26.61
N ARG A 9 -27.93 -0.37 27.93
CA ARG A 9 -26.61 -0.59 28.54
C ARG A 9 -26.10 -2.02 28.28
N VAL A 10 -26.96 -3.02 28.28
CA VAL A 10 -26.60 -4.41 27.98
C VAL A 10 -26.23 -4.56 26.52
N PHE A 11 -26.96 -3.93 25.59
CA PHE A 11 -26.65 -3.98 24.17
C PHE A 11 -25.34 -3.25 23.83
N MET A 12 -25.02 -2.15 24.51
CA MET A 12 -23.79 -1.41 24.33
C MET A 12 -22.56 -2.16 24.91
N VAL A 13 -22.72 -2.86 26.02
CA VAL A 13 -21.67 -3.69 26.64
C VAL A 13 -21.41 -4.94 25.77
N LEU A 14 -22.43 -5.55 25.19
CA LEU A 14 -22.27 -6.69 24.28
C LEU A 14 -21.59 -6.30 22.97
N LEU A 15 -21.90 -5.14 22.40
CA LEU A 15 -21.21 -4.63 21.21
C LEU A 15 -19.74 -4.28 21.51
N PHE A 16 -19.45 -3.77 22.69
CA PHE A 16 -18.07 -3.45 23.10
C PHE A 16 -17.26 -4.71 23.39
N SER A 17 -17.87 -5.73 23.98
CA SER A 17 -17.22 -7.03 24.28
C SER A 17 -16.92 -7.82 23.00
N PHE A 18 -17.81 -7.77 22.01
CA PHE A 18 -17.60 -8.42 20.72
C PHE A 18 -16.49 -7.75 19.91
N SER A 19 -16.37 -6.41 19.96
CA SER A 19 -15.32 -5.67 19.24
C SER A 19 -13.92 -5.91 19.82
N VAL A 20 -13.80 -6.04 21.15
CA VAL A 20 -12.53 -6.30 21.84
C VAL A 20 -12.01 -7.72 21.55
N LEU A 21 -12.88 -8.71 21.54
CA LEU A 21 -12.50 -10.10 21.20
C LEU A 21 -12.02 -10.24 19.76
N TRP A 22 -12.49 -9.41 18.86
CA TRP A 22 -12.15 -9.49 17.44
C TRP A 22 -10.80 -8.83 17.09
N VAL A 23 -10.48 -7.70 17.72
CA VAL A 23 -9.13 -7.07 17.61
C VAL A 23 -8.06 -8.03 18.12
N HIS A 24 -8.33 -8.77 19.22
CA HIS A 24 -7.40 -9.77 19.74
C HIS A 24 -7.29 -11.01 18.85
N ALA A 25 -8.34 -11.38 18.11
CA ALA A 25 -8.29 -12.51 17.19
C ALA A 25 -7.46 -12.18 15.94
N GLN A 26 -7.54 -10.96 15.44
CA GLN A 26 -6.73 -10.50 14.29
C GLN A 26 -5.27 -10.27 14.68
N GLN A 27 -5.01 -9.71 15.86
CA GLN A 27 -3.65 -9.61 16.42
C GLN A 27 -3.05 -10.99 16.72
N ALA A 28 -3.85 -11.94 17.24
CA ALA A 28 -3.40 -13.31 17.48
C ALA A 28 -3.15 -14.07 16.17
N ALA A 29 -3.95 -13.84 15.11
CA ALA A 29 -3.73 -14.42 13.80
C ALA A 29 -2.43 -13.87 13.17
N ASN A 30 -2.17 -12.57 13.26
CA ASN A 30 -0.92 -11.97 12.80
C ASN A 30 0.28 -12.50 13.62
N GLN A 31 0.19 -12.59 14.95
CA GLN A 31 1.27 -13.13 15.79
C GLN A 31 1.53 -14.63 15.57
N GLN A 32 0.50 -15.44 15.24
CA GLN A 32 0.70 -16.86 14.91
C GLN A 32 1.29 -17.06 13.50
N VAL A 33 1.09 -16.12 12.59
CA VAL A 33 1.65 -16.15 11.22
C VAL A 33 3.15 -15.84 11.23
N GLU A 34 3.64 -15.03 12.17
CA GLU A 34 5.06 -14.67 12.28
C GLU A 34 5.98 -15.82 12.70
N GLY A 35 5.46 -16.87 13.33
CA GLY A 35 6.31 -17.93 13.94
C GLY A 35 6.85 -18.99 12.99
N SER A 36 6.29 -19.21 11.82
CA SER A 36 6.72 -20.33 10.95
C SER A 36 6.64 -19.99 9.47
N CYS A 37 7.81 -19.92 8.83
CA CYS A 37 7.90 -19.80 7.37
C CYS A 37 7.34 -21.01 6.59
N LEU A 38 6.89 -22.04 7.28
CA LEU A 38 6.27 -23.24 6.72
C LEU A 38 4.75 -23.32 7.00
N SER A 39 4.15 -22.24 7.46
CA SER A 39 2.71 -22.21 7.75
C SER A 39 1.89 -22.56 6.51
N LYS A 40 0.92 -23.46 6.68
CA LYS A 40 -0.09 -23.81 5.68
C LYS A 40 -1.25 -22.81 5.67
N ALA A 41 -1.44 -22.06 6.76
CA ALA A 41 -2.41 -20.99 6.82
C ALA A 41 -1.82 -19.75 6.13
N ILE A 42 -2.36 -19.42 4.97
CA ILE A 42 -1.92 -18.30 4.14
C ILE A 42 -2.94 -17.18 4.26
N VAL A 43 -2.45 -15.98 4.59
CA VAL A 43 -3.27 -14.76 4.72
C VAL A 43 -2.66 -13.68 3.84
N SER A 44 -3.51 -12.94 3.15
CA SER A 44 -3.10 -11.76 2.40
C SER A 44 -2.85 -10.58 3.33
N ILE A 45 -1.77 -9.83 3.08
CA ILE A 45 -1.39 -8.60 3.80
C ILE A 45 -1.30 -7.47 2.77
N PRO A 46 -2.46 -6.90 2.33
CA PRO A 46 -2.48 -5.91 1.26
C PRO A 46 -1.76 -4.62 1.65
N SER A 47 -0.97 -4.05 0.71
CA SER A 47 -0.48 -2.67 0.79
C SER A 47 -1.48 -1.68 0.20
N ARG A 48 -2.36 -2.17 -0.67
CA ARG A 48 -3.40 -1.35 -1.32
C ARG A 48 -4.59 -1.12 -0.38
N PRO A 49 -5.35 -0.02 -0.54
CA PRO A 49 -5.28 0.98 -1.62
C PRO A 49 -4.40 2.20 -1.28
N THR A 50 -3.73 2.23 -0.14
CA THR A 50 -2.94 3.37 0.34
C THR A 50 -1.61 3.54 -0.41
N VAL A 51 -1.11 4.76 -0.46
CA VAL A 51 0.26 5.09 -0.87
C VAL A 51 1.24 4.73 0.24
N SER A 52 0.83 4.91 1.51
CA SER A 52 1.59 4.47 2.66
C SER A 52 1.69 2.95 2.72
N ASN A 53 2.84 2.48 3.12
CA ASN A 53 3.11 1.07 3.40
C ASN A 53 3.14 0.83 4.91
N GLY A 54 2.55 -0.28 5.35
CA GLY A 54 2.73 -0.76 6.72
C GLY A 54 4.15 -1.25 6.97
N ALA A 55 4.58 -1.20 8.24
CA ALA A 55 5.88 -1.73 8.66
C ALA A 55 5.92 -3.28 8.58
N ASP A 56 4.78 -3.95 8.62
CA ASP A 56 4.69 -5.41 8.54
C ASP A 56 5.10 -5.93 7.17
N THR A 57 5.78 -7.08 7.16
CA THR A 57 6.22 -7.77 5.95
C THR A 57 5.16 -8.75 5.45
N THR A 58 5.22 -9.11 4.18
CA THR A 58 4.50 -10.26 3.63
C THR A 58 4.82 -11.51 4.44
N GLN A 59 3.84 -12.38 4.66
CA GLN A 59 4.03 -13.61 5.42
C GLN A 59 5.20 -14.42 4.87
N CYS A 60 6.11 -14.85 5.76
CA CYS A 60 7.31 -15.60 5.37
C CYS A 60 7.00 -16.84 4.52
N GLY A 61 7.70 -16.97 3.39
CA GLY A 61 7.52 -18.00 2.39
C GLY A 61 6.36 -17.74 1.42
N VAL A 62 5.47 -16.79 1.70
CA VAL A 62 4.30 -16.53 0.86
C VAL A 62 4.66 -15.61 -0.30
N LEU A 63 4.27 -16.06 -1.49
CA LEU A 63 4.22 -15.24 -2.69
C LEU A 63 2.83 -14.60 -2.77
N GLU A 64 2.77 -13.28 -2.81
CA GLU A 64 1.56 -12.49 -2.92
C GLU A 64 1.60 -11.61 -4.17
N ALA A 65 0.48 -11.50 -4.87
CA ALA A 65 0.31 -10.65 -6.03
C ALA A 65 -0.68 -9.53 -5.73
N GLU A 66 -0.34 -8.31 -6.13
CA GLU A 66 -1.22 -7.14 -6.09
C GLU A 66 -1.37 -6.58 -7.49
N PHE A 67 -2.62 -6.30 -7.91
CA PHE A 67 -2.93 -5.64 -9.16
C PHE A 67 -4.02 -4.60 -8.94
N GLY A 68 -3.97 -3.52 -9.70
CA GLY A 68 -4.97 -2.48 -9.63
C GLY A 68 -5.09 -1.70 -10.92
N PHE A 69 -6.27 -1.17 -11.14
CA PHE A 69 -6.54 -0.18 -12.16
C PHE A 69 -6.85 1.15 -11.48
N GLU A 70 -6.30 2.22 -12.02
CA GLU A 70 -6.68 3.57 -11.62
C GLU A 70 -6.92 4.46 -12.85
N ARG A 71 -7.83 5.40 -12.69
CA ARG A 71 -8.00 6.52 -13.62
C ARG A 71 -7.90 7.82 -12.87
N GLN A 72 -7.03 8.68 -13.35
CA GLN A 72 -6.84 10.01 -12.80
C GLN A 72 -7.18 11.11 -13.82
N TRP A 73 -7.65 12.23 -13.32
CA TRP A 73 -7.96 13.42 -14.11
C TRP A 73 -7.10 14.58 -13.60
N PRO A 74 -5.94 14.87 -14.24
CA PRO A 74 -5.07 15.96 -13.82
C PRO A 74 -5.67 17.33 -14.13
N GLY A 75 -6.46 17.45 -15.18
CA GLY A 75 -7.06 18.71 -15.61
C GLY A 75 -8.21 18.52 -16.58
N ALA A 76 -8.73 19.62 -17.13
CA ALA A 76 -9.81 19.59 -18.10
C ALA A 76 -9.38 18.89 -19.40
N GLY A 77 -10.14 17.86 -19.81
CA GLY A 77 -9.89 17.10 -21.03
C GLY A 77 -8.76 16.07 -20.96
N ALA A 78 -7.94 16.08 -19.90
CA ALA A 78 -6.88 15.11 -19.71
C ALA A 78 -7.30 13.97 -18.79
N HIS A 79 -6.83 12.75 -19.09
CA HIS A 79 -6.92 11.62 -18.21
C HIS A 79 -5.72 10.69 -18.37
N ARG A 80 -5.45 9.93 -17.34
CA ARG A 80 -4.43 8.90 -17.32
C ARG A 80 -5.01 7.64 -16.70
N ASP A 81 -4.93 6.56 -17.44
CA ASP A 81 -5.25 5.21 -16.97
C ASP A 81 -3.96 4.47 -16.64
N ASP A 82 -4.02 3.70 -15.60
CA ASP A 82 -2.89 2.97 -15.08
C ASP A 82 -3.33 1.57 -14.64
N LEU A 83 -2.73 0.55 -15.22
CA LEU A 83 -2.86 -0.84 -14.77
C LEU A 83 -1.55 -1.24 -14.11
N SER A 84 -1.51 -1.15 -12.79
CA SER A 84 -0.33 -1.45 -12.00
C SER A 84 -0.38 -2.84 -11.38
N GLY A 85 0.78 -3.44 -11.17
CA GLY A 85 0.87 -4.73 -10.54
C GLY A 85 2.24 -5.05 -9.98
N GLY A 86 2.27 -6.00 -9.05
CA GLY A 86 3.52 -6.45 -8.44
C GLY A 86 3.39 -7.77 -7.71
N LEU A 87 4.55 -8.33 -7.42
CA LEU A 87 4.70 -9.53 -6.61
C LEU A 87 5.50 -9.20 -5.36
N ARG A 88 5.10 -9.80 -4.26
CA ARG A 88 5.81 -9.72 -2.98
C ARG A 88 6.10 -11.11 -2.47
N LEU A 89 7.32 -11.33 -1.98
CA LEU A 89 7.75 -12.59 -1.40
C LEU A 89 8.29 -12.37 0.00
N GLY A 90 7.64 -12.93 1.01
CA GLY A 90 8.18 -12.98 2.36
C GLY A 90 9.43 -13.87 2.41
N LEU A 91 10.62 -13.28 2.51
CA LEU A 91 11.89 -14.01 2.58
C LEU A 91 12.15 -14.56 3.98
N THR A 92 11.86 -13.77 5.00
CA THR A 92 11.95 -14.13 6.41
C THR A 92 10.75 -13.55 7.18
N PRO A 93 10.57 -13.79 8.46
CA PRO A 93 9.53 -13.11 9.25
C PRO A 93 9.69 -11.58 9.31
N HIS A 94 10.87 -11.05 8.94
CA HIS A 94 11.21 -9.64 9.05
C HIS A 94 11.67 -9.00 7.74
N LEU A 95 11.76 -9.77 6.65
CA LEU A 95 12.24 -9.29 5.36
C LEU A 95 11.36 -9.81 4.24
N ASP A 96 10.90 -8.94 3.38
CA ASP A 96 10.27 -9.30 2.11
C ASP A 96 10.91 -8.59 0.92
N PHE A 97 10.77 -9.22 -0.23
CA PHE A 97 11.18 -8.72 -1.53
C PHE A 97 9.93 -8.29 -2.32
N HIS A 98 10.04 -7.15 -2.98
CA HIS A 98 9.01 -6.59 -3.85
C HIS A 98 9.54 -6.46 -5.28
N TRP A 99 8.74 -6.88 -6.22
CA TRP A 99 8.88 -6.59 -7.63
C TRP A 99 7.59 -5.93 -8.10
N THR A 100 7.65 -4.67 -8.47
CA THR A 100 6.51 -3.95 -9.02
C THR A 100 6.74 -3.81 -10.50
N SER A 101 5.86 -4.39 -11.28
CA SER A 101 5.89 -4.24 -12.73
C SER A 101 5.51 -2.82 -13.09
N SER A 102 6.18 -2.36 -14.10
CA SER A 102 5.80 -1.13 -14.78
C SER A 102 4.35 -1.21 -15.18
N ASP A 103 3.68 -0.21 -14.79
CA ASP A 103 2.28 -0.04 -15.07
C ASP A 103 2.07 0.13 -16.58
N PHE A 104 1.00 -0.43 -17.09
CA PHE A 104 0.56 -0.09 -18.43
C PHE A 104 -0.21 1.22 -18.35
N TRP A 105 0.31 2.22 -19.04
CA TRP A 105 -0.21 3.57 -19.04
C TRP A 105 -0.94 3.89 -20.33
N ASN A 106 -2.08 4.54 -20.20
CA ASN A 106 -2.78 5.22 -21.29
C ASN A 106 -3.01 6.66 -20.88
N ILE A 107 -2.26 7.58 -21.48
CA ILE A 107 -2.27 9.00 -21.16
C ILE A 107 -2.91 9.74 -22.32
N VAL A 108 -3.88 10.60 -22.02
CA VAL A 108 -4.49 11.53 -22.97
C VAL A 108 -4.38 12.92 -22.38
N ASP A 109 -3.61 13.78 -23.02
CA ASP A 109 -3.40 15.17 -22.63
C ASP A 109 -3.25 16.08 -23.88
N GLU A 110 -2.78 17.30 -23.69
CA GLU A 110 -2.58 18.29 -24.76
C GLU A 110 -1.56 17.85 -25.82
N ASN A 111 -0.62 16.95 -25.47
CA ASN A 111 0.38 16.40 -26.38
C ASN A 111 -0.15 15.18 -27.17
N GLY A 112 -1.41 14.81 -26.97
CA GLY A 112 -2.06 13.68 -27.63
C GLY A 112 -2.03 12.39 -26.81
N PRO A 113 -2.61 11.31 -27.38
CA PRO A 113 -2.65 10.01 -26.69
C PRO A 113 -1.29 9.31 -26.74
N ARG A 114 -0.87 8.76 -25.60
CA ARG A 114 0.34 7.93 -25.44
C ARG A 114 0.02 6.68 -24.65
N THR A 115 0.57 5.55 -25.06
CA THR A 115 0.43 4.28 -24.33
C THR A 115 1.78 3.58 -24.24
N GLY A 116 2.01 2.84 -23.17
CA GLY A 116 3.23 2.05 -22.99
C GLY A 116 3.36 1.53 -21.56
N PHE A 117 4.44 0.81 -21.35
CA PHE A 117 4.82 0.34 -20.02
C PHE A 117 5.78 1.35 -19.39
N GLY A 118 5.63 1.57 -18.08
CA GLY A 118 6.54 2.40 -17.29
C GLY A 118 7.79 1.63 -16.81
N ASP A 119 8.48 2.18 -15.83
CA ASP A 119 9.69 1.60 -15.27
C ASP A 119 9.38 0.51 -14.22
N THR A 120 10.32 -0.41 -14.03
CA THR A 120 10.23 -1.47 -13.03
C THR A 120 10.85 -1.03 -11.71
N TRP A 121 10.19 -1.35 -10.59
CA TRP A 121 10.71 -1.13 -9.25
C TRP A 121 11.04 -2.44 -8.55
N LEU A 122 12.23 -2.52 -7.96
CA LEU A 122 12.67 -3.62 -7.12
C LEU A 122 12.85 -3.11 -5.70
N GLY A 123 12.35 -3.85 -4.72
CA GLY A 123 12.35 -3.38 -3.33
C GLY A 123 12.67 -4.46 -2.31
N LEU A 124 13.21 -4.02 -1.19
CA LEU A 124 13.42 -4.81 0.02
C LEU A 124 12.86 -4.06 1.22
N LYS A 125 11.91 -4.67 1.91
CA LYS A 125 11.32 -4.12 3.13
C LYS A 125 11.79 -4.92 4.34
N TYR A 126 12.31 -4.23 5.34
CA TYR A 126 12.80 -4.83 6.58
C TYR A 126 12.05 -4.26 7.80
N HIS A 127 11.39 -5.14 8.53
CA HIS A 127 10.67 -4.87 9.76
C HIS A 127 11.60 -5.13 10.96
N PHE A 128 12.11 -4.08 11.58
CA PHE A 128 13.13 -4.22 12.63
C PHE A 128 12.62 -4.02 14.05
N LEU A 129 11.40 -3.48 14.24
CA LEU A 129 10.80 -3.29 15.55
C LEU A 129 9.31 -3.61 15.53
N MET A 130 8.94 -4.65 16.26
CA MET A 130 7.55 -5.07 16.45
C MET A 130 6.81 -4.12 17.38
N GLN A 131 5.54 -3.84 17.09
CA GLN A 131 4.73 -3.00 17.98
C GLN A 131 4.46 -3.67 19.33
N THR A 132 4.27 -2.83 20.33
CA THR A 132 3.74 -3.22 21.64
C THR A 132 2.62 -2.26 22.04
N LYS A 133 2.01 -2.43 23.19
CA LYS A 133 1.01 -1.47 23.69
C LYS A 133 1.54 -0.02 23.73
N ARG A 134 2.84 0.17 24.02
CA ARG A 134 3.46 1.49 24.24
C ARG A 134 4.27 2.01 23.06
N ARG A 135 4.83 1.14 22.21
CA ARG A 135 5.70 1.53 21.08
C ARG A 135 5.08 1.12 19.74
N PRO A 136 5.33 1.88 18.66
CA PRO A 136 4.91 1.50 17.31
C PRO A 136 5.75 0.35 16.76
N SER A 137 5.31 -0.21 15.65
CA SER A 137 6.08 -1.01 14.71
C SER A 137 6.94 -0.09 13.86
N LEU A 138 8.18 -0.49 13.56
CA LEU A 138 9.10 0.28 12.73
C LEU A 138 9.71 -0.60 11.65
N GLY A 139 9.78 -0.07 10.44
CA GLY A 139 10.40 -0.72 9.30
C GLY A 139 11.11 0.27 8.38
N VAL A 140 11.84 -0.27 7.44
CA VAL A 140 12.45 0.48 6.34
C VAL A 140 12.17 -0.27 5.04
N PHE A 141 11.85 0.47 3.99
CA PHE A 141 11.59 -0.06 2.67
C PHE A 141 12.47 0.68 1.65
N TYR A 142 13.47 -0.01 1.13
CA TYR A 142 14.30 0.48 0.03
C TYR A 142 13.73 0.01 -1.30
N GLN A 143 13.67 0.92 -2.26
CA GLN A 143 13.22 0.65 -3.63
C GLN A 143 14.18 1.27 -4.63
N ALA A 144 14.50 0.53 -5.68
CA ALA A 144 15.24 0.99 -6.84
C ALA A 144 14.37 0.91 -8.08
N LYS A 145 14.21 2.01 -8.79
CA LYS A 145 13.61 2.05 -10.13
C LYS A 145 14.67 1.71 -11.16
N VAL A 146 14.36 0.74 -12.01
CA VAL A 146 15.18 0.35 -13.15
C VAL A 146 14.50 0.91 -14.41
N PRO A 147 15.20 1.65 -15.27
CA PRO A 147 14.63 2.23 -16.49
C PRO A 147 14.35 1.13 -17.52
N THR A 148 13.15 0.56 -17.48
CA THR A 148 12.68 -0.49 -18.38
C THR A 148 11.60 -0.01 -19.34
N ALA A 149 11.12 1.21 -19.19
CA ALA A 149 10.18 1.83 -20.10
C ALA A 149 10.86 2.11 -21.45
N ASP A 150 10.06 2.11 -22.52
CA ASP A 150 10.52 2.57 -23.83
C ASP A 150 10.75 4.10 -23.75
N GLU A 151 11.98 4.54 -23.98
CA GLU A 151 12.37 5.96 -23.98
C GLU A 151 11.56 6.80 -24.97
N ASN A 152 11.11 6.19 -26.10
CA ASN A 152 10.31 6.88 -27.11
C ASN A 152 8.85 7.08 -26.68
N SER A 153 8.39 6.42 -25.62
CA SER A 153 7.02 6.53 -25.13
C SER A 153 6.75 7.77 -24.28
N GLU A 154 7.80 8.46 -23.82
CA GLU A 154 7.74 9.56 -22.86
C GLU A 154 7.02 9.16 -21.53
N ILE A 155 7.02 7.89 -21.19
CA ILE A 155 6.39 7.35 -19.96
C ILE A 155 7.44 7.13 -18.86
N GLY A 156 8.60 6.59 -19.19
CA GLY A 156 9.73 6.47 -18.30
C GLY A 156 10.67 7.66 -18.34
N SER A 157 11.53 7.78 -17.35
CA SER A 157 12.56 8.83 -17.31
C SER A 157 13.89 8.40 -17.96
N GLY A 158 14.08 7.12 -18.29
CA GLY A 158 15.35 6.55 -18.73
C GLY A 158 16.43 6.48 -17.66
N GLU A 159 16.11 6.87 -16.41
CA GLU A 159 17.09 7.02 -15.33
C GLU A 159 16.78 6.11 -14.16
N PHE A 160 17.82 5.77 -13.38
CA PHE A 160 17.66 5.07 -12.12
C PHE A 160 17.21 6.02 -11.02
N ASP A 161 16.23 5.58 -10.20
CA ASP A 161 15.82 6.29 -9.00
C ASP A 161 15.99 5.38 -7.77
N HIS A 162 16.17 6.01 -6.61
CA HIS A 162 16.26 5.31 -5.33
C HIS A 162 15.33 5.96 -4.32
N ALA A 163 14.48 5.17 -3.68
CA ALA A 163 13.60 5.61 -2.60
C ALA A 163 13.88 4.82 -1.33
N ILE A 164 13.86 5.49 -0.19
CA ILE A 164 13.98 4.86 1.13
C ILE A 164 12.80 5.33 1.98
N SER A 165 11.84 4.45 2.23
CA SER A 165 10.70 4.77 3.10
C SER A 165 10.99 4.34 4.53
N PHE A 166 10.86 5.27 5.47
CA PHE A 166 10.82 4.99 6.91
C PHE A 166 9.36 4.76 7.28
N LEU A 167 9.07 3.58 7.84
CA LEU A 167 7.72 3.07 8.08
C LEU A 167 7.44 3.04 9.57
N VAL A 168 6.31 3.62 9.97
CA VAL A 168 5.81 3.59 11.34
C VAL A 168 4.37 3.11 11.31
N SER A 169 4.07 1.98 11.97
CA SER A 169 2.71 1.44 12.08
C SER A 169 2.26 1.34 13.52
N LYS A 170 0.99 1.68 13.79
CA LYS A 170 0.45 1.62 15.14
C LYS A 170 -1.04 1.32 15.16
N ASP A 171 -1.39 0.31 15.97
CA ASP A 171 -2.78 0.06 16.35
C ASP A 171 -3.14 0.87 17.60
N ILE A 172 -4.21 1.67 17.49
CA ILE A 172 -4.81 2.42 18.59
C ILE A 172 -6.29 2.09 18.65
N SER A 173 -6.69 1.29 19.63
CA SER A 173 -8.06 0.76 19.72
C SER A 173 -8.39 -0.06 18.46
N ARG A 174 -9.36 0.38 17.66
CA ARG A 174 -9.78 -0.28 16.41
C ARG A 174 -9.19 0.37 15.16
N PHE A 175 -8.40 1.41 15.31
CA PHE A 175 -7.71 2.08 14.22
C PHE A 175 -6.32 1.51 14.04
N HIS A 176 -5.96 1.24 12.81
CA HIS A 176 -4.57 1.02 12.40
C HIS A 176 -4.08 2.26 11.67
N PHE A 177 -2.89 2.74 12.00
CA PHE A 177 -2.26 3.91 11.38
C PHE A 177 -0.93 3.50 10.78
N ASP A 178 -0.66 4.01 9.57
CA ASP A 178 0.65 3.95 8.93
C ASP A 178 1.12 5.36 8.62
N PHE A 179 2.36 5.66 8.99
CA PHE A 179 3.03 6.91 8.65
C PHE A 179 4.34 6.62 7.95
N ASN A 180 4.55 7.24 6.78
CA ASN A 180 5.76 7.07 5.98
C ASN A 180 6.42 8.42 5.69
N VAL A 181 7.76 8.41 5.74
CA VAL A 181 8.62 9.47 5.21
C VAL A 181 9.53 8.82 4.18
N THR A 182 9.48 9.29 2.94
CA THR A 182 10.16 8.67 1.80
C THR A 182 11.04 9.68 1.06
N PRO A 183 12.31 9.87 1.46
CA PRO A 183 13.32 10.47 0.60
C PRO A 183 13.42 9.73 -0.74
N LEU A 184 13.43 10.51 -1.84
CA LEU A 184 13.63 10.04 -3.20
C LEU A 184 14.85 10.73 -3.80
N LEU A 185 15.74 9.96 -4.41
CA LEU A 185 16.85 10.38 -5.24
C LEU A 185 16.52 9.95 -6.67
N ALA A 186 16.20 10.89 -7.53
CA ALA A 186 15.82 10.64 -8.91
C ALA A 186 16.94 11.04 -9.87
N GLY A 187 17.28 10.15 -10.79
CA GLY A 187 18.19 10.48 -11.90
C GLY A 187 17.60 11.60 -12.75
N ARG A 188 18.44 12.52 -13.19
CA ARG A 188 18.02 13.68 -13.99
C ARG A 188 17.98 13.32 -15.44
N HIS A 189 16.79 13.26 -16.03
CA HIS A 189 16.62 12.96 -17.45
C HIS A 189 17.37 13.96 -18.34
N GLY A 190 18.18 13.42 -19.27
CA GLY A 190 18.90 14.21 -20.28
C GLY A 190 20.02 15.10 -19.75
N ALA A 191 20.40 15.01 -18.48
CA ALA A 191 21.48 15.78 -17.88
C ALA A 191 22.17 15.02 -16.72
N PRO A 192 23.47 15.21 -16.50
CA PRO A 192 24.11 14.61 -15.34
C PRO A 192 23.59 15.23 -14.03
N GLY A 193 23.38 14.38 -13.02
CA GLY A 193 22.98 14.82 -11.69
C GLY A 193 21.80 14.04 -11.13
N ILE A 194 21.43 14.37 -9.90
CA ILE A 194 20.36 13.74 -9.12
C ILE A 194 19.46 14.86 -8.59
N ASP A 195 18.17 14.73 -8.83
CA ASP A 195 17.14 15.51 -8.16
C ASP A 195 16.67 14.77 -6.91
N HIS A 196 16.17 15.49 -5.91
CA HIS A 196 15.71 14.89 -4.67
C HIS A 196 14.46 15.57 -4.13
N ASN A 197 13.60 14.77 -3.54
CA ASN A 197 12.45 15.25 -2.79
C ASN A 197 12.16 14.33 -1.59
N ALA A 198 11.06 14.61 -0.88
CA ALA A 198 10.55 13.75 0.17
C ALA A 198 9.03 13.57 0.02
N GLY A 199 8.60 12.32 -0.04
CA GLY A 199 7.21 11.93 0.10
C GLY A 199 6.82 11.81 1.56
N LEU A 200 5.56 12.16 1.88
CA LEU A 200 4.93 11.98 3.17
C LEU A 200 3.58 11.31 2.96
N ALA A 201 3.25 10.32 3.78
CA ALA A 201 1.93 9.69 3.77
C ALA A 201 1.50 9.32 5.18
N LEU A 202 0.24 9.56 5.50
CA LEU A 202 -0.41 9.17 6.75
C LEU A 202 -1.75 8.54 6.41
N SER A 203 -1.89 7.26 6.66
CA SER A 203 -3.15 6.54 6.49
C SER A 203 -3.72 6.08 7.82
N PHE A 204 -5.01 5.76 7.78
CA PHE A 204 -5.68 4.99 8.81
C PHE A 204 -6.59 3.95 8.16
N SER A 205 -6.77 2.84 8.85
CA SER A 205 -7.80 1.86 8.52
C SER A 205 -8.62 1.47 9.74
N ILE A 206 -9.88 1.11 9.50
CA ILE A 206 -10.82 0.70 10.55
C ILE A 206 -11.72 -0.43 10.02
N PRO A 207 -11.80 -1.58 10.72
CA PRO A 207 -12.75 -2.62 10.36
C PRO A 207 -14.19 -2.16 10.66
N LEU A 208 -15.03 -2.11 9.63
CA LEU A 208 -16.47 -1.84 9.74
C LEU A 208 -17.23 -3.11 10.05
N THR A 209 -16.84 -4.22 9.41
CA THR A 209 -17.37 -5.56 9.65
C THR A 209 -16.22 -6.57 9.67
N ARG A 210 -16.53 -7.89 9.74
CA ARG A 210 -15.51 -8.94 9.64
C ARG A 210 -14.80 -9.01 8.29
N ARG A 211 -15.35 -8.41 7.24
CA ARG A 211 -14.80 -8.47 5.88
C ARG A 211 -14.62 -7.12 5.24
N LEU A 212 -15.28 -6.09 5.74
CA LEU A 212 -15.26 -4.75 5.17
C LEU A 212 -14.44 -3.82 6.07
N GLY A 213 -13.44 -3.19 5.51
CA GLY A 213 -12.64 -2.12 6.12
C GLY A 213 -12.87 -0.78 5.40
N LEU A 214 -12.80 0.30 6.15
CA LEU A 214 -12.71 1.68 5.65
C LEU A 214 -11.25 2.10 5.76
N VAL A 215 -10.76 2.78 4.75
CA VAL A 215 -9.40 3.32 4.69
C VAL A 215 -9.46 4.80 4.34
N GLY A 216 -8.60 5.59 4.94
CA GLY A 216 -8.39 6.98 4.57
C GLY A 216 -6.92 7.33 4.64
N GLU A 217 -6.49 8.28 3.81
CA GLU A 217 -5.09 8.71 3.74
C GLU A 217 -4.97 10.17 3.32
N SER A 218 -3.93 10.83 3.82
CA SER A 218 -3.43 12.08 3.26
C SER A 218 -1.95 11.89 2.92
N TYR A 219 -1.57 12.29 1.73
CA TYR A 219 -0.20 12.10 1.25
C TYR A 219 0.21 13.21 0.28
N GLY A 220 1.50 13.29 0.00
CA GLY A 220 2.05 14.26 -0.91
C GLY A 220 3.57 14.17 -0.99
N SER A 221 4.15 15.03 -1.80
CA SER A 221 5.59 15.17 -1.90
C SER A 221 6.03 16.62 -1.98
N THR A 222 7.25 16.87 -1.58
CA THR A 222 7.92 18.16 -1.82
C THR A 222 8.29 18.31 -3.30
N PHE A 223 8.69 19.50 -3.69
CA PHE A 223 9.18 19.78 -5.02
C PHE A 223 10.38 18.88 -5.40
N LEU A 224 10.38 18.33 -6.59
CA LEU A 224 11.50 17.57 -7.15
C LEU A 224 12.24 18.40 -8.22
N ASN A 225 11.52 18.86 -9.25
CA ASN A 225 12.05 19.68 -10.35
C ASN A 225 10.90 20.46 -11.01
N SER A 226 11.19 21.20 -12.09
CA SER A 226 10.21 22.04 -12.78
C SER A 226 8.99 21.26 -13.34
N GLN A 227 9.15 19.99 -13.62
CA GLN A 227 8.07 19.13 -14.14
C GLN A 227 7.30 18.41 -13.01
N THR A 228 7.97 18.12 -11.89
CA THR A 228 7.38 17.42 -10.74
C THR A 228 7.32 18.37 -9.55
N GLN A 229 6.22 19.10 -9.49
CA GLN A 229 5.95 20.09 -8.43
C GLN A 229 5.49 19.43 -7.13
N ALA A 230 5.59 20.17 -6.03
CA ALA A 230 5.04 19.73 -4.76
C ALA A 230 3.53 19.57 -4.85
N PHE A 231 3.01 18.46 -4.31
CA PHE A 231 1.57 18.20 -4.30
C PHE A 231 1.12 17.58 -3.00
N ALA A 232 -0.18 17.68 -2.73
CA ALA A 232 -0.86 16.96 -1.66
C ALA A 232 -2.24 16.47 -2.14
N SER A 233 -2.60 15.28 -1.72
CA SER A 233 -3.87 14.62 -2.00
C SER A 233 -4.44 13.97 -0.74
N THR A 234 -5.74 13.70 -0.76
CA THR A 234 -6.41 12.91 0.26
C THR A 234 -7.31 11.88 -0.40
N MET A 235 -7.40 10.70 0.22
CA MET A 235 -8.18 9.60 -0.31
C MET A 235 -9.07 8.96 0.75
N ALA A 236 -10.16 8.35 0.30
CA ALA A 236 -10.99 7.45 1.07
C ALA A 236 -11.34 6.22 0.23
N GLY A 237 -11.37 5.06 0.87
CA GLY A 237 -11.59 3.81 0.17
C GLY A 237 -12.08 2.71 1.09
N PHE A 238 -12.35 1.57 0.48
CA PHE A 238 -12.79 0.37 1.17
C PHE A 238 -11.94 -0.81 0.76
N THR A 239 -11.74 -1.71 1.72
CA THR A 239 -11.18 -3.04 1.48
C THR A 239 -12.25 -4.09 1.79
N TYR A 240 -12.34 -5.14 0.98
CA TYR A 240 -13.26 -6.25 1.19
C TYR A 240 -12.54 -7.59 1.12
N GLN A 241 -12.46 -8.28 2.26
CA GLN A 241 -11.87 -9.61 2.36
C GLN A 241 -12.87 -10.67 1.88
N VAL A 242 -12.72 -11.12 0.64
CA VAL A 242 -13.52 -12.21 0.05
C VAL A 242 -13.19 -13.55 0.72
N HIS A 243 -11.89 -13.80 0.91
CA HIS A 243 -11.30 -14.99 1.53
C HIS A 243 -10.02 -14.56 2.28
N PRO A 244 -9.50 -15.30 3.27
CA PRO A 244 -8.24 -14.94 3.93
C PRO A 244 -7.07 -14.63 2.97
N ARG A 245 -7.05 -15.24 1.78
CA ARG A 245 -6.04 -15.02 0.75
C ARG A 245 -6.39 -13.95 -0.27
N LEU A 246 -7.64 -13.44 -0.29
CA LEU A 246 -8.13 -12.57 -1.36
C LEU A 246 -8.80 -11.34 -0.78
N VAL A 247 -8.23 -10.19 -1.06
CA VAL A 247 -8.77 -8.87 -0.70
C VAL A 247 -9.00 -8.06 -1.97
N LEU A 248 -10.15 -7.42 -2.05
CA LEU A 248 -10.49 -6.41 -3.06
C LEU A 248 -10.41 -5.04 -2.42
N ASP A 249 -10.03 -4.04 -3.18
CA ASP A 249 -10.01 -2.65 -2.75
C ASP A 249 -10.61 -1.72 -3.80
N THR A 250 -11.11 -0.58 -3.34
CA THR A 250 -11.58 0.51 -4.21
C THR A 250 -11.57 1.82 -3.42
N GLY A 251 -11.50 2.94 -4.14
CA GLY A 251 -11.60 4.24 -3.51
C GLY A 251 -11.53 5.40 -4.48
N ILE A 252 -11.57 6.57 -3.88
CA ILE A 252 -11.46 7.86 -4.56
C ILE A 252 -10.39 8.70 -3.87
N ASP A 253 -9.64 9.41 -4.68
CA ASP A 253 -8.63 10.38 -4.27
C ASP A 253 -9.00 11.76 -4.83
N VAL A 254 -8.70 12.79 -4.06
CA VAL A 254 -8.96 14.19 -4.43
C VAL A 254 -7.71 15.01 -4.15
N GLY A 255 -7.24 15.75 -5.15
CA GLY A 255 -6.13 16.67 -5.01
C GLY A 255 -6.48 17.84 -4.10
N VAL A 256 -5.59 18.13 -3.15
CA VAL A 256 -5.72 19.25 -2.20
C VAL A 256 -4.98 20.48 -2.73
N THR A 257 -3.90 20.28 -3.47
CA THR A 257 -3.10 21.36 -4.07
C THR A 257 -3.28 21.41 -5.59
N ALA A 258 -2.89 22.52 -6.20
CA ALA A 258 -3.08 22.75 -7.64
C ALA A 258 -2.34 21.76 -8.54
N TRP A 259 -1.24 21.17 -8.08
CA TRP A 259 -0.42 20.23 -8.84
C TRP A 259 -0.80 18.77 -8.62
N ALA A 260 -1.70 18.49 -7.67
CA ALA A 260 -2.27 17.16 -7.51
C ALA A 260 -3.33 16.90 -8.60
N PRO A 261 -3.51 15.64 -9.04
CA PRO A 261 -4.65 15.28 -9.88
C PRO A 261 -5.95 15.70 -9.21
N ARG A 262 -6.86 16.32 -9.94
CA ARG A 262 -8.13 16.81 -9.37
C ARG A 262 -8.93 15.70 -8.72
N LYS A 263 -8.92 14.54 -9.36
CA LYS A 263 -9.64 13.34 -8.91
C LYS A 263 -8.94 12.11 -9.44
N ARG A 264 -8.96 11.03 -8.66
CA ARG A 264 -8.53 9.69 -9.04
C ARG A 264 -9.52 8.67 -8.47
N ILE A 265 -9.85 7.67 -9.25
CA ILE A 265 -10.58 6.48 -8.80
C ILE A 265 -9.70 5.26 -9.02
N TYR A 266 -9.82 4.27 -8.16
CA TYR A 266 -9.05 3.03 -8.28
C TYR A 266 -9.86 1.83 -7.79
N VAL A 267 -9.50 0.68 -8.34
CA VAL A 267 -9.95 -0.64 -7.90
C VAL A 267 -8.75 -1.57 -7.92
N GLY A 268 -8.74 -2.53 -7.03
CA GLY A 268 -7.61 -3.45 -6.96
C GLY A 268 -7.93 -4.77 -6.31
N VAL A 269 -6.94 -5.66 -6.39
CA VAL A 269 -6.98 -7.00 -5.84
C VAL A 269 -5.62 -7.39 -5.28
N THR A 270 -5.62 -7.99 -4.09
CA THR A 270 -4.44 -8.61 -3.49
C THR A 270 -4.74 -10.09 -3.25
N TYR A 271 -3.85 -10.97 -3.72
CA TYR A 271 -4.00 -12.41 -3.62
C TYR A 271 -2.74 -13.10 -3.14
N ALA A 272 -2.80 -13.71 -1.96
CA ALA A 272 -1.74 -14.56 -1.42
C ALA A 272 -1.80 -15.95 -2.10
N MET A 273 -0.88 -16.19 -3.04
CA MET A 273 -0.91 -17.31 -3.99
C MET A 273 -0.53 -18.63 -3.31
N ALA A 274 0.68 -18.72 -2.78
CA ALA A 274 1.24 -19.94 -2.22
C ALA A 274 2.33 -19.65 -1.19
N ASN A 275 2.54 -20.57 -0.25
CA ASN A 275 3.75 -20.59 0.56
C ASN A 275 4.79 -21.47 -0.17
N LEU A 276 5.75 -20.82 -0.81
CA LEU A 276 6.77 -21.49 -1.63
C LEU A 276 7.67 -22.40 -0.80
N TYR A 277 7.94 -22.05 0.47
CA TYR A 277 8.79 -22.87 1.34
C TYR A 277 8.10 -24.18 1.73
N SER A 278 6.79 -24.13 1.98
CA SER A 278 6.02 -25.34 2.28
C SER A 278 5.87 -26.25 1.05
N VAL A 279 5.70 -25.66 -0.14
CA VAL A 279 5.63 -26.41 -1.41
C VAL A 279 6.97 -27.11 -1.71
N MET A 280 8.09 -26.39 -1.61
CA MET A 280 9.43 -26.96 -1.86
C MET A 280 9.77 -28.10 -0.88
N ARG A 281 9.31 -28.01 0.39
CA ARG A 281 9.52 -29.08 1.38
C ARG A 281 8.66 -30.31 1.11
N SER A 282 7.45 -30.12 0.58
CA SER A 282 6.54 -31.25 0.26
C SER A 282 7.01 -32.09 -0.91
N ASN A 283 7.85 -31.53 -1.79
CA ASN A 283 8.37 -32.20 -2.98
C ASN A 283 9.75 -32.87 -2.77
N ARG A 284 10.24 -32.87 -1.53
CA ARG A 284 11.43 -33.61 -1.09
C ARG A 284 11.02 -34.80 -0.22
#